data_9ddc489e3979bb712677481f23f92ca9
#
_entry.id   9ddc489e3979bb712677481f23f92ca9
#
_cell.length_a   1.000
_cell.length_b   1.000
_cell.length_c   1.000
_cell.angle_alpha   90.00
_cell.angle_beta   90.00
_cell.angle_gamma   90.00
#
_symmetry.space_group_name_H-M   'P 1'
#
loop_
_entity.id
_entity.type
_entity.pdbx_description
1 polymer ?
#
loop_
_entity_poly.entity_id
_entity_poly.type
_entity_poly.pdbx_seq_one_letter_code
_entity_poly.pdbx_strand_id
1 'polypeptide(L)'
;MRRILSELFGTRRRQYQVGVEFTDTQVRLVSLSKRGGQHRVEGFSIDELGVNGDPHAAAQCLARLVKRMGVKGQRVSLAVKSSFAFTKSALLDATLSRRENDDRMLAEAASALPYALDEVYLDYAVVESIPTSVAPSLIARSRVPQKVSSHAGAYQKMLLVACKADVLDPLVEIAEQAGLRLDAVDLDSFALERALMQSTLLPLKAAARQPLGVVALILLELGHSCVHLFHNGNHKLHREWSHEQTNFDSYLKSQFSDEIIDAIGSARLDYYREVASETANQVRIALSQLPSDEVEGELSLALLGGNGALARGLIETDLIEEMANSLLCEVKSANPFRRMTLGEGVDSIALDRDAPLLMVACGLAMREASA
;
A
#
# COMPACT_ATOMS: atom_id res chain seq x y z
N MET A 1 11.58 43.73 -13.39
CA MET A 1 13.03 43.52 -13.22
C MET A 1 13.43 42.60 -12.04
N ARG A 2 12.48 41.95 -11.35
CA ARG A 2 12.75 41.03 -10.23
C ARG A 2 12.66 39.50 -10.59
N ARG A 3 12.37 39.16 -11.86
CA ARG A 3 12.18 37.78 -12.31
C ARG A 3 13.46 37.10 -12.83
N ILE A 4 14.49 37.86 -13.15
CA ILE A 4 15.72 37.33 -13.82
C ILE A 4 16.78 36.87 -12.82
N LEU A 5 16.76 37.36 -11.57
CA LEU A 5 17.76 36.97 -10.56
C LEU A 5 17.42 35.64 -9.84
N SER A 6 16.15 35.19 -9.84
CA SER A 6 15.76 33.90 -9.25
C SER A 6 16.09 32.70 -10.13
N GLU A 7 16.28 32.93 -11.46
CA GLU A 7 16.65 31.86 -12.41
C GLU A 7 18.16 31.61 -12.45
N LEU A 8 18.99 32.59 -12.07
CA LEU A 8 20.45 32.46 -12.10
C LEU A 8 21.08 31.92 -10.80
N PHE A 9 20.39 32.05 -9.67
CA PHE A 9 20.81 31.51 -8.36
C PHE A 9 19.80 30.56 -7.73
N GLY A 10 18.89 30.02 -8.53
CA GLY A 10 18.03 28.93 -8.10
C GLY A 10 18.89 27.75 -7.72
N THR A 11 19.21 27.61 -6.43
CA THR A 11 19.50 26.29 -5.88
C THR A 11 18.37 25.41 -6.42
N ARG A 12 18.70 24.50 -7.34
CA ARG A 12 17.73 23.47 -7.78
C ARG A 12 17.25 22.83 -6.51
N ARG A 13 16.08 23.24 -6.00
CA ARG A 13 15.41 22.55 -4.90
C ARG A 13 15.31 21.11 -5.38
N ARG A 14 16.02 20.23 -4.69
CA ARG A 14 15.94 18.80 -4.98
C ARG A 14 14.45 18.46 -4.92
N GLN A 15 13.93 17.98 -6.03
CA GLN A 15 12.53 17.58 -6.12
C GLN A 15 12.44 16.20 -5.50
N TYR A 16 11.89 16.14 -4.29
CA TYR A 16 11.61 14.89 -3.60
C TYR A 16 10.17 14.47 -3.90
N GLN A 17 9.96 13.19 -4.00
CA GLN A 17 8.66 12.55 -3.94
C GLN A 17 8.43 12.14 -2.49
N VAL A 18 7.32 12.58 -1.90
CA VAL A 18 6.99 12.30 -0.51
C VAL A 18 5.76 11.40 -0.49
N GLY A 19 5.87 10.26 0.18
CA GLY A 19 4.74 9.40 0.49
C GLY A 19 4.35 9.55 1.95
N VAL A 20 3.07 9.71 2.23
CA VAL A 20 2.54 9.82 3.58
C VAL A 20 1.41 8.83 3.75
N GLU A 21 1.51 8.02 4.78
CA GLU A 21 0.50 7.08 5.24
C GLU A 21 0.00 7.50 6.61
N PHE A 22 -1.32 7.47 6.78
CA PHE A 22 -1.99 7.58 8.07
C PHE A 22 -2.52 6.21 8.47
N THR A 23 -2.05 5.70 9.61
CA THR A 23 -2.67 4.56 10.28
C THR A 23 -3.56 5.05 11.42
N ASP A 24 -4.21 4.14 12.13
CA ASP A 24 -5.05 4.52 13.27
C ASP A 24 -4.24 5.13 14.43
N THR A 25 -2.92 4.85 14.49
CA THR A 25 -2.04 5.26 15.59
C THR A 25 -0.83 6.08 15.17
N GLN A 26 -0.48 6.13 13.88
CA GLN A 26 0.78 6.71 13.41
C GLN A 26 0.62 7.49 12.10
N VAL A 27 1.49 8.47 11.91
CA VAL A 27 1.80 9.07 10.62
C VAL A 27 3.17 8.59 10.19
N ARG A 28 3.27 8.02 8.99
CA ARG A 28 4.50 7.49 8.41
C ARG A 28 4.84 8.26 7.14
N LEU A 29 6.07 8.72 7.03
CA LEU A 29 6.53 9.55 5.93
C LEU A 29 7.83 9.01 5.36
N VAL A 30 7.89 8.88 4.03
CA VAL A 30 9.11 8.53 3.28
C VAL A 30 9.34 9.58 2.20
N SER A 31 10.60 9.99 2.05
CA SER A 31 11.03 10.92 1.00
C SER A 31 12.04 10.23 0.10
N LEU A 32 11.74 10.16 -1.19
CA LEU A 32 12.59 9.56 -2.22
C LEU A 32 13.00 10.60 -3.27
N SER A 33 14.20 10.40 -3.84
CA SER A 33 14.60 11.01 -5.12
C SER A 33 14.87 9.93 -6.15
N LYS A 34 14.87 10.28 -7.43
CA LYS A 34 15.20 9.35 -8.51
C LYS A 34 16.45 9.85 -9.24
N ARG A 35 17.47 9.01 -9.35
CA ARG A 35 18.72 9.29 -10.08
C ARG A 35 19.06 8.12 -10.98
N GLY A 36 19.20 8.36 -12.27
CA GLY A 36 19.59 7.32 -13.24
C GLY A 36 18.63 6.11 -13.26
N GLY A 37 17.34 6.32 -12.98
CA GLY A 37 16.34 5.26 -12.90
C GLY A 37 16.25 4.56 -11.53
N GLN A 38 17.21 4.77 -10.63
CA GLN A 38 17.19 4.20 -9.27
C GLN A 38 16.59 5.16 -8.26
N HIS A 39 15.80 4.61 -7.34
CA HIS A 39 15.32 5.34 -6.17
C HIS A 39 16.42 5.47 -5.12
N ARG A 40 16.43 6.64 -4.47
CA ARG A 40 17.31 6.95 -3.35
C ARG A 40 16.46 7.43 -2.18
N VAL A 41 16.66 6.83 -1.02
CA VAL A 41 16.01 7.25 0.22
C VAL A 41 16.68 8.55 0.68
N GLU A 42 15.94 9.63 0.73
CA GLU A 42 16.44 10.93 1.22
C GLU A 42 16.09 11.15 2.70
N GLY A 43 15.09 10.44 3.20
CA GLY A 43 14.70 10.43 4.59
C GLY A 43 13.42 9.67 4.85
N PHE A 44 13.18 9.36 6.11
CA PHE A 44 11.93 8.77 6.60
C PHE A 44 11.64 9.28 8.00
N SER A 45 10.41 9.17 8.41
CA SER A 45 10.00 9.54 9.76
C SER A 45 8.67 8.93 10.12
N ILE A 46 8.53 8.55 11.39
CA ILE A 46 7.31 8.02 11.99
C ILE A 46 7.02 8.87 13.22
N ASP A 47 5.75 9.17 13.45
CA ASP A 47 5.30 9.85 14.67
C ASP A 47 3.94 9.30 15.10
N GLU A 48 3.67 9.28 16.40
CA GLU A 48 2.42 8.78 16.95
C GLU A 48 1.30 9.80 16.74
N LEU A 49 0.15 9.30 16.29
CA LEU A 49 -1.11 10.04 16.34
C LEU A 49 -1.66 9.93 17.78
N GLY A 50 -2.02 11.06 18.36
CA GLY A 50 -2.75 11.04 19.64
C GLY A 50 -4.09 10.30 19.52
N VAL A 51 -4.56 9.79 20.63
CA VAL A 51 -5.66 8.81 20.81
C VAL A 51 -7.03 9.25 20.26
N ASN A 52 -7.28 10.05 19.34
CA ASN A 52 -8.68 10.41 18.99
C ASN A 52 -9.00 10.63 17.50
N GLY A 53 -8.10 10.30 16.56
CA GLY A 53 -8.43 10.48 15.14
C GLY A 53 -8.78 11.93 14.75
N ASP A 54 -8.41 12.91 15.59
CA ASP A 54 -8.67 14.33 15.34
C ASP A 54 -7.85 14.79 14.12
N PRO A 55 -8.50 15.24 13.04
CA PRO A 55 -7.82 15.73 11.84
C PRO A 55 -6.82 16.85 12.12
N HIS A 56 -7.12 17.71 13.12
CA HIS A 56 -6.22 18.79 13.52
C HIS A 56 -4.95 18.28 14.19
N ALA A 57 -5.06 17.27 15.05
CA ALA A 57 -3.91 16.61 15.66
C ALA A 57 -3.07 15.89 14.59
N ALA A 58 -3.70 15.24 13.61
CA ALA A 58 -3.04 14.61 12.48
C ALA A 58 -2.28 15.64 11.62
N ALA A 59 -2.87 16.79 11.33
CA ALA A 59 -2.22 17.87 10.59
C ALA A 59 -1.01 18.43 11.36
N GLN A 60 -1.11 18.63 12.66
CA GLN A 60 0.01 19.07 13.50
C GLN A 60 1.13 18.02 13.55
N CYS A 61 0.78 16.75 13.67
CA CYS A 61 1.73 15.64 13.64
C CYS A 61 2.47 15.64 12.30
N LEU A 62 1.76 15.67 11.18
CA LEU A 62 2.37 15.72 9.85
C LEU A 62 3.23 16.99 9.67
N ALA A 63 2.79 18.14 10.15
CA ALA A 63 3.57 19.39 10.08
C ALA A 63 4.90 19.29 10.84
N ARG A 64 4.93 18.61 12.00
CA ARG A 64 6.18 18.33 12.74
C ARG A 64 7.11 17.45 11.92
N LEU A 65 6.59 16.36 11.29
CA LEU A 65 7.36 15.48 10.42
C LEU A 65 7.93 16.24 9.21
N VAL A 66 7.10 17.00 8.52
CA VAL A 66 7.48 17.84 7.37
C VAL A 66 8.60 18.82 7.71
N LYS A 67 8.52 19.45 8.89
CA LYS A 67 9.56 20.36 9.40
C LYS A 67 10.84 19.60 9.72
N ARG A 68 10.75 18.48 10.44
CA ARG A 68 11.90 17.63 10.84
C ARG A 68 12.68 17.13 9.62
N MET A 69 11.97 16.74 8.58
CA MET A 69 12.57 16.22 7.34
C MET A 69 12.93 17.30 6.31
N GLY A 70 12.56 18.55 6.54
CA GLY A 70 12.85 19.65 5.60
C GLY A 70 12.12 19.54 4.25
N VAL A 71 11.00 18.83 4.18
CA VAL A 71 10.25 18.54 2.93
C VAL A 71 9.08 19.51 2.67
N LYS A 72 9.02 20.65 3.34
CA LYS A 72 7.97 21.64 3.14
C LYS A 72 7.89 22.11 1.68
N GLY A 73 6.67 22.13 1.14
CA GLY A 73 6.39 22.51 -0.24
C GLY A 73 6.77 21.47 -1.29
N GLN A 74 7.18 20.26 -0.86
CA GLN A 74 7.36 19.14 -1.78
C GLN A 74 6.02 18.53 -2.20
N ARG A 75 6.03 17.78 -3.31
CA ARG A 75 4.88 17.02 -3.77
C ARG A 75 4.67 15.82 -2.86
N VAL A 76 3.42 15.55 -2.48
CA VAL A 76 3.05 14.42 -1.63
C VAL A 76 2.01 13.53 -2.33
N SER A 77 2.20 12.23 -2.19
CA SER A 77 1.16 11.22 -2.45
C SER A 77 0.66 10.69 -1.11
N LEU A 78 -0.66 10.61 -0.96
CA LEU A 78 -1.35 10.07 0.21
C LEU A 78 -1.95 8.71 -0.13
N ALA A 79 -2.19 7.88 0.88
CA ALA A 79 -2.93 6.64 0.73
C ALA A 79 -4.33 6.75 1.30
N VAL A 80 -5.26 6.09 0.60
CA VAL A 80 -6.56 5.67 1.12
C VAL A 80 -6.54 4.15 1.25
N LYS A 81 -7.10 3.62 2.33
CA LYS A 81 -7.27 2.17 2.49
C LYS A 81 -8.16 1.63 1.35
N SER A 82 -7.76 0.52 0.75
CA SER A 82 -8.51 -0.11 -0.35
C SER A 82 -9.93 -0.50 0.04
N SER A 83 -10.19 -0.74 1.34
CA SER A 83 -11.52 -0.99 1.89
C SER A 83 -12.49 0.20 1.80
N PHE A 84 -11.98 1.43 1.70
CA PHE A 84 -12.80 2.63 1.51
C PHE A 84 -13.02 3.01 0.04
N ALA A 85 -12.40 2.28 -0.87
CA ALA A 85 -12.52 2.53 -2.28
C ALA A 85 -13.34 1.44 -3.00
N PHE A 86 -14.14 1.87 -3.95
CA PHE A 86 -14.76 0.99 -4.90
C PHE A 86 -13.85 0.83 -6.12
N THR A 87 -13.59 -0.42 -6.53
CA THR A 87 -12.82 -0.71 -7.73
C THR A 87 -13.63 -1.60 -8.68
N LYS A 88 -13.59 -1.30 -9.96
CA LYS A 88 -14.25 -2.09 -11.00
C LYS A 88 -13.41 -2.16 -12.27
N SER A 89 -13.23 -3.34 -12.81
CA SER A 89 -12.64 -3.50 -14.14
C SER A 89 -13.71 -3.48 -15.20
N ALA A 90 -13.46 -2.77 -16.31
CA ALA A 90 -14.28 -2.77 -17.52
C ALA A 90 -13.40 -3.09 -18.73
N LEU A 91 -13.96 -3.81 -19.70
CA LEU A 91 -13.28 -4.10 -20.96
C LEU A 91 -13.85 -3.20 -22.04
N LEU A 92 -13.03 -2.32 -22.60
CA LEU A 92 -13.43 -1.38 -23.64
C LEU A 92 -12.66 -1.65 -24.94
N ASP A 93 -13.25 -1.23 -26.07
CA ASP A 93 -12.58 -1.24 -27.36
C ASP A 93 -11.44 -0.20 -27.35
N ALA A 94 -10.23 -0.61 -27.72
CA ALA A 94 -9.06 0.26 -27.73
C ALA A 94 -9.11 1.37 -28.80
N THR A 95 -10.07 1.30 -29.75
CA THR A 95 -10.27 2.32 -30.77
C THR A 95 -11.12 3.50 -30.30
N LEU A 96 -11.72 3.40 -29.11
CA LEU A 96 -12.54 4.49 -28.54
C LEU A 96 -11.68 5.72 -28.29
N SER A 97 -12.24 6.87 -28.61
CA SER A 97 -11.64 8.16 -28.26
C SER A 97 -11.67 8.36 -26.72
N ARG A 98 -10.82 9.28 -26.24
CA ARG A 98 -10.81 9.64 -24.82
C ARG A 98 -12.20 10.00 -24.28
N ARG A 99 -12.97 10.79 -25.04
CA ARG A 99 -14.32 11.20 -24.66
C ARG A 99 -15.29 10.02 -24.55
N GLU A 100 -15.22 9.08 -25.50
CA GLU A 100 -16.07 7.88 -25.45
C GLU A 100 -15.69 6.96 -24.28
N ASN A 101 -14.38 6.90 -23.92
CA ASN A 101 -13.94 6.22 -22.72
C ASN A 101 -14.48 6.92 -21.46
N ASP A 102 -14.39 8.27 -21.38
CA ASP A 102 -14.94 9.05 -20.27
C ASP A 102 -16.44 8.77 -20.08
N ASP A 103 -17.22 8.88 -21.16
CA ASP A 103 -18.67 8.65 -21.13
C ASP A 103 -19.03 7.21 -20.69
N ARG A 104 -18.27 6.21 -21.17
CA ARG A 104 -18.50 4.80 -20.78
C ARG A 104 -18.10 4.53 -19.35
N MET A 105 -16.95 5.05 -18.89
CA MET A 105 -16.50 4.84 -17.51
C MET A 105 -17.42 5.52 -16.50
N LEU A 106 -17.96 6.70 -16.83
CA LEU A 106 -19.00 7.36 -16.03
C LEU A 106 -20.29 6.54 -15.97
N ALA A 107 -20.73 5.96 -17.11
CA ALA A 107 -21.89 5.09 -17.12
C ALA A 107 -21.70 3.80 -16.31
N GLU A 108 -20.50 3.20 -16.39
CA GLU A 108 -20.09 2.04 -15.57
C GLU A 108 -20.11 2.39 -14.08
N ALA A 109 -19.57 3.56 -13.72
CA ALA A 109 -19.59 4.05 -12.34
C ALA A 109 -21.03 4.25 -11.85
N ALA A 110 -21.87 4.98 -12.60
CA ALA A 110 -23.26 5.25 -12.23
C ALA A 110 -24.10 3.98 -12.04
N SER A 111 -23.78 2.91 -12.81
CA SER A 111 -24.49 1.63 -12.69
C SER A 111 -24.03 0.76 -11.54
N ALA A 112 -22.81 0.96 -11.04
CA ALA A 112 -22.17 0.05 -10.11
C ALA A 112 -22.00 0.63 -8.70
N LEU A 113 -21.87 1.95 -8.58
CA LEU A 113 -21.72 2.61 -7.29
C LEU A 113 -23.05 2.66 -6.54
N PRO A 114 -23.04 2.38 -5.23
CA PRO A 114 -24.20 2.55 -4.36
C PRO A 114 -24.41 4.01 -3.92
N TYR A 115 -23.63 4.95 -4.45
CA TYR A 115 -23.58 6.38 -4.10
C TYR A 115 -23.83 7.23 -5.36
N ALA A 116 -24.26 8.48 -5.18
CA ALA A 116 -24.35 9.45 -6.25
C ALA A 116 -22.96 9.85 -6.76
N LEU A 117 -22.83 10.14 -8.06
CA LEU A 117 -21.53 10.49 -8.65
C LEU A 117 -20.94 11.80 -8.12
N ASP A 118 -21.77 12.70 -7.63
CA ASP A 118 -21.36 13.96 -7.00
C ASP A 118 -20.87 13.82 -5.56
N GLU A 119 -21.05 12.62 -4.95
CA GLU A 119 -20.54 12.30 -3.62
C GLU A 119 -19.16 11.62 -3.64
N VAL A 120 -18.61 11.33 -4.83
CA VAL A 120 -17.38 10.54 -4.98
C VAL A 120 -16.34 11.23 -5.86
N TYR A 121 -15.10 11.06 -5.52
CA TYR A 121 -13.99 11.22 -6.45
C TYR A 121 -13.81 9.96 -7.27
N LEU A 122 -13.69 10.12 -8.58
CA LEU A 122 -13.61 9.03 -9.52
C LEU A 122 -12.43 9.25 -10.47
N ASP A 123 -11.66 8.21 -10.68
CA ASP A 123 -10.58 8.18 -11.68
C ASP A 123 -10.55 6.79 -12.34
N TYR A 124 -9.96 6.72 -13.54
CA TYR A 124 -9.79 5.45 -14.22
C TYR A 124 -8.50 5.43 -15.06
N ALA A 125 -7.96 4.25 -15.26
CA ALA A 125 -6.76 4.05 -16.06
C ALA A 125 -6.83 2.75 -16.87
N VAL A 126 -6.09 2.74 -17.99
CA VAL A 126 -5.81 1.49 -18.72
C VAL A 126 -4.79 0.69 -17.93
N VAL A 127 -5.15 -0.53 -17.56
CA VAL A 127 -4.25 -1.44 -16.80
C VAL A 127 -3.67 -2.53 -17.69
N GLU A 128 -4.33 -2.85 -18.80
CA GLU A 128 -3.88 -3.90 -19.70
C GLU A 128 -4.41 -3.69 -21.12
N SER A 129 -3.57 -3.98 -22.12
CA SER A 129 -3.98 -4.05 -23.53
C SER A 129 -4.15 -5.51 -23.92
N ILE A 130 -5.36 -5.89 -24.37
CA ILE A 130 -5.74 -7.29 -24.63
C ILE A 130 -5.83 -7.51 -26.15
N PRO A 131 -5.03 -8.43 -26.70
CA PRO A 131 -5.13 -8.80 -28.11
C PRO A 131 -6.49 -9.39 -28.43
N THR A 132 -6.97 -9.15 -29.65
CA THR A 132 -8.27 -9.65 -30.15
C THR A 132 -8.42 -11.18 -30.05
N SER A 133 -7.32 -11.92 -30.12
CA SER A 133 -7.34 -13.39 -30.01
C SER A 133 -7.81 -13.93 -28.66
N VAL A 134 -7.66 -13.13 -27.59
CA VAL A 134 -7.99 -13.51 -26.21
C VAL A 134 -9.30 -12.87 -25.74
N ALA A 135 -9.69 -11.75 -26.32
CA ALA A 135 -10.86 -10.96 -25.90
C ALA A 135 -12.22 -11.70 -25.88
N PRO A 136 -12.55 -12.60 -26.84
CA PRO A 136 -13.85 -13.27 -26.82
C PRO A 136 -14.14 -14.09 -25.57
N SER A 137 -13.12 -14.74 -25.01
CA SER A 137 -13.27 -15.54 -23.78
C SER A 137 -13.49 -14.67 -22.53
N LEU A 138 -12.92 -13.47 -22.50
CA LEU A 138 -13.08 -12.50 -21.42
C LEU A 138 -14.42 -11.76 -21.50
N ILE A 139 -14.87 -11.42 -22.72
CA ILE A 139 -16.19 -10.78 -22.95
C ILE A 139 -17.32 -11.72 -22.53
N ALA A 140 -17.21 -13.03 -22.82
CA ALA A 140 -18.21 -14.02 -22.45
C ALA A 140 -18.38 -14.15 -20.92
N ARG A 141 -17.36 -13.80 -20.13
CA ARG A 141 -17.40 -13.79 -18.66
C ARG A 141 -17.90 -12.46 -18.07
N SER A 142 -17.94 -11.40 -18.87
CA SER A 142 -18.48 -10.10 -18.46
C SER A 142 -20.02 -10.17 -18.42
N ARG A 143 -20.62 -9.83 -17.27
CA ARG A 143 -22.08 -9.78 -17.11
C ARG A 143 -22.74 -8.60 -17.83
N VAL A 144 -21.98 -7.73 -18.48
CA VAL A 144 -22.50 -6.54 -19.18
C VAL A 144 -22.70 -6.89 -20.65
N PRO A 145 -23.91 -6.70 -21.22
CA PRO A 145 -24.16 -6.91 -22.65
C PRO A 145 -23.44 -5.82 -23.44
N GLN A 146 -22.23 -6.11 -23.91
CA GLN A 146 -21.53 -5.24 -24.83
C GLN A 146 -21.93 -5.59 -26.25
N LYS A 147 -22.34 -4.59 -27.06
CA LYS A 147 -22.40 -4.74 -28.50
C LYS A 147 -20.98 -4.99 -29.00
N VAL A 148 -20.65 -6.24 -29.26
CA VAL A 148 -19.40 -6.62 -29.90
C VAL A 148 -19.42 -6.01 -31.30
N SER A 149 -18.64 -4.96 -31.51
CA SER A 149 -18.39 -4.48 -32.87
C SER A 149 -17.55 -5.54 -33.60
N SER A 150 -17.99 -5.97 -34.74
CA SER A 150 -17.36 -7.02 -35.57
C SER A 150 -16.03 -6.60 -36.19
N HIS A 151 -15.39 -5.55 -35.70
CA HIS A 151 -14.10 -5.07 -36.16
C HIS A 151 -12.98 -5.75 -35.37
N ALA A 152 -11.96 -6.21 -36.05
CA ALA A 152 -10.74 -6.81 -35.49
C ALA A 152 -9.91 -5.77 -34.72
N GLY A 153 -10.44 -5.28 -33.61
CA GLY A 153 -9.80 -4.26 -32.76
C GLY A 153 -9.18 -4.88 -31.51
N ALA A 154 -8.09 -4.30 -31.01
CA ALA A 154 -7.58 -4.61 -29.69
C ALA A 154 -8.56 -4.11 -28.61
N TYR A 155 -8.60 -4.77 -27.46
CA TYR A 155 -9.35 -4.33 -26.29
C TYR A 155 -8.39 -3.78 -25.22
N GLN A 156 -8.90 -2.93 -24.37
CA GLN A 156 -8.18 -2.43 -23.21
C GLN A 156 -8.99 -2.72 -21.95
N LYS A 157 -8.33 -3.25 -20.94
CA LYS A 157 -8.89 -3.40 -19.61
C LYS A 157 -8.70 -2.08 -18.86
N MET A 158 -9.82 -1.47 -18.53
CA MET A 158 -9.85 -0.26 -17.73
C MET A 158 -10.08 -0.62 -16.26
N LEU A 159 -9.41 0.06 -15.37
CA LEU A 159 -9.69 0.00 -13.94
C LEU A 159 -10.30 1.33 -13.50
N LEU A 160 -11.53 1.25 -12.99
CA LEU A 160 -12.25 2.34 -12.34
C LEU A 160 -11.97 2.28 -10.85
N VAL A 161 -11.64 3.43 -10.26
CA VAL A 161 -11.51 3.61 -8.82
C VAL A 161 -12.40 4.77 -8.40
N ALA A 162 -13.21 4.57 -7.37
CA ALA A 162 -14.00 5.63 -6.78
C ALA A 162 -13.88 5.60 -5.25
N CYS A 163 -13.80 6.79 -4.66
CA CYS A 163 -13.77 6.95 -3.21
C CYS A 163 -14.68 8.11 -2.81
N LYS A 164 -15.36 7.97 -1.66
CA LYS A 164 -16.22 9.04 -1.16
C LYS A 164 -15.44 10.31 -0.83
N ALA A 165 -16.05 11.46 -1.10
CA ALA A 165 -15.46 12.75 -0.81
C ALA A 165 -15.22 12.94 0.70
N ASP A 166 -16.12 12.48 1.54
CA ASP A 166 -16.00 12.54 3.00
C ASP A 166 -14.79 11.78 3.57
N VAL A 167 -14.25 10.81 2.81
CA VAL A 167 -13.01 10.09 3.16
C VAL A 167 -11.76 10.85 2.68
N LEU A 168 -11.82 11.45 1.49
CA LEU A 168 -10.66 12.08 0.86
C LEU A 168 -10.41 13.51 1.33
N ASP A 169 -11.47 14.32 1.46
CA ASP A 169 -11.36 15.73 1.79
C ASP A 169 -10.55 16.00 3.07
N PRO A 170 -10.76 15.25 4.20
CA PRO A 170 -9.95 15.44 5.39
C PRO A 170 -8.46 15.18 5.18
N LEU A 171 -8.09 14.19 4.35
CA LEU A 171 -6.69 13.87 4.06
C LEU A 171 -6.03 14.98 3.25
N VAL A 172 -6.76 15.57 2.29
CA VAL A 172 -6.30 16.70 1.48
C VAL A 172 -6.04 17.91 2.38
N GLU A 173 -6.99 18.24 3.24
CA GLU A 173 -6.88 19.35 4.20
C GLU A 173 -5.69 19.17 5.15
N ILE A 174 -5.48 17.98 5.69
CA ILE A 174 -4.33 17.66 6.57
C ILE A 174 -3.01 17.93 5.85
N ALA A 175 -2.88 17.48 4.58
CA ALA A 175 -1.66 17.68 3.80
C ALA A 175 -1.38 19.16 3.51
N GLU A 176 -2.41 19.92 3.15
CA GLU A 176 -2.30 21.35 2.88
C GLU A 176 -1.93 22.15 4.15
N GLN A 177 -2.58 21.86 5.29
CA GLN A 177 -2.26 22.45 6.57
C GLN A 177 -0.83 22.17 7.02
N ALA A 178 -0.30 20.98 6.70
CA ALA A 178 1.09 20.62 6.96
C ALA A 178 2.09 21.31 6.00
N GLY A 179 1.61 22.04 4.99
CA GLY A 179 2.42 22.76 4.03
C GLY A 179 3.05 21.89 2.95
N LEU A 180 2.43 20.75 2.64
CA LEU A 180 2.75 19.91 1.49
C LEU A 180 1.88 20.30 0.28
N ARG A 181 2.29 19.85 -0.90
CA ARG A 181 1.53 20.04 -2.14
C ARG A 181 1.01 18.68 -2.58
N LEU A 182 -0.29 18.46 -2.48
CA LEU A 182 -0.88 17.21 -2.93
C LEU A 182 -0.62 17.01 -4.43
N ASP A 183 -0.07 15.87 -4.77
CA ASP A 183 0.17 15.41 -6.14
C ASP A 183 -0.83 14.32 -6.53
N ALA A 184 -1.09 13.40 -5.61
CA ALA A 184 -2.04 12.31 -5.82
C ALA A 184 -2.56 11.73 -4.50
N VAL A 185 -3.77 11.17 -4.58
CA VAL A 185 -4.25 10.19 -3.62
C VAL A 185 -4.28 8.84 -4.31
N ASP A 186 -3.76 7.83 -3.66
CA ASP A 186 -3.59 6.49 -4.22
C ASP A 186 -4.20 5.44 -3.30
N LEU A 187 -4.41 4.24 -3.78
CA LEU A 187 -4.78 3.11 -2.92
C LEU A 187 -3.54 2.52 -2.24
N ASP A 188 -3.68 2.14 -0.99
CA ASP A 188 -2.64 1.43 -0.25
C ASP A 188 -2.17 0.16 -0.97
N SER A 189 -3.10 -0.61 -1.58
CA SER A 189 -2.79 -1.81 -2.35
C SER A 189 -1.87 -1.53 -3.55
N PHE A 190 -2.05 -0.40 -4.26
CA PHE A 190 -1.16 -0.03 -5.37
C PHE A 190 0.19 0.48 -4.87
N ALA A 191 0.20 1.19 -3.74
CA ALA A 191 1.45 1.57 -3.08
C ALA A 191 2.23 0.33 -2.64
N LEU A 192 1.56 -0.64 -2.02
CA LEU A 192 2.16 -1.91 -1.60
C LEU A 192 2.69 -2.73 -2.78
N GLU A 193 1.97 -2.77 -3.91
CA GLU A 193 2.44 -3.42 -5.14
C GLU A 193 3.75 -2.81 -5.61
N ARG A 194 3.87 -1.48 -5.67
CA ARG A 194 5.12 -0.80 -6.04
C ARG A 194 6.26 -1.07 -5.06
N ALA A 195 5.97 -1.01 -3.76
CA ALA A 195 6.96 -1.30 -2.71
C ALA A 195 7.45 -2.75 -2.75
N LEU A 196 6.53 -3.69 -2.97
CA LEU A 196 6.84 -5.11 -3.08
C LEU A 196 7.77 -5.40 -4.26
N MET A 197 7.56 -4.75 -5.41
CA MET A 197 8.41 -4.92 -6.60
C MET A 197 9.84 -4.43 -6.39
N GLN A 198 10.10 -3.54 -5.41
CA GLN A 198 11.44 -3.11 -5.01
C GLN A 198 12.07 -4.03 -3.95
N SER A 199 11.28 -4.90 -3.32
CA SER A 199 11.82 -5.89 -2.40
C SER A 199 12.75 -6.86 -3.13
N THR A 200 13.94 -7.12 -2.56
CA THR A 200 14.88 -8.13 -3.11
C THR A 200 14.37 -9.55 -3.02
N LEU A 201 13.30 -9.76 -2.25
CA LEU A 201 12.73 -11.07 -2.02
C LEU A 201 11.92 -11.59 -3.23
N LEU A 202 11.51 -10.68 -4.12
CA LEU A 202 10.91 -11.07 -5.39
C LEU A 202 11.98 -11.15 -6.48
N PRO A 203 12.19 -12.32 -7.12
CA PRO A 203 13.06 -12.41 -8.28
C PRO A 203 12.51 -11.49 -9.39
N LEU A 204 13.41 -10.75 -10.05
CA LEU A 204 13.04 -9.97 -11.23
C LEU A 204 12.36 -10.89 -12.24
N LYS A 205 11.26 -10.44 -12.84
CA LYS A 205 10.47 -11.19 -13.85
C LYS A 205 11.34 -11.86 -14.92
N ALA A 206 12.52 -11.30 -15.22
CA ALA A 206 13.46 -11.81 -16.21
C ALA A 206 14.41 -12.92 -15.70
N ALA A 207 14.58 -13.08 -14.39
CA ALA A 207 15.52 -14.05 -13.81
C ALA A 207 14.82 -15.29 -13.22
N ALA A 208 13.51 -15.25 -13.02
CA ALA A 208 12.76 -16.35 -12.44
C ALA A 208 12.46 -17.40 -13.51
N ARG A 209 13.12 -18.56 -13.43
CA ARG A 209 12.81 -19.73 -14.26
C ARG A 209 11.49 -20.42 -13.87
N GLN A 210 10.92 -20.04 -12.72
CA GLN A 210 9.62 -20.55 -12.23
C GLN A 210 8.74 -19.36 -11.85
N PRO A 211 7.41 -19.42 -12.12
CA PRO A 211 6.49 -18.42 -11.66
C PRO A 211 6.53 -18.39 -10.12
N LEU A 212 6.59 -17.19 -9.57
CA LEU A 212 6.33 -17.01 -8.14
C LEU A 212 4.88 -17.41 -7.89
N GLY A 213 4.66 -18.35 -6.99
CA GLY A 213 3.33 -18.65 -6.49
C GLY A 213 2.66 -17.41 -5.87
N VAL A 214 1.74 -17.64 -4.98
CA VAL A 214 1.11 -16.54 -4.24
C VAL A 214 2.07 -16.00 -3.19
N VAL A 215 2.20 -14.67 -3.13
CA VAL A 215 2.93 -13.95 -2.07
C VAL A 215 1.91 -13.24 -1.19
N ALA A 216 1.98 -13.43 0.11
CA ALA A 216 1.19 -12.67 1.09
C ALA A 216 2.03 -11.53 1.68
N LEU A 217 1.51 -10.33 1.69
CA LEU A 217 2.01 -9.22 2.50
C LEU A 217 1.00 -9.01 3.64
N ILE A 218 1.44 -9.30 4.85
CA ILE A 218 0.63 -9.26 6.06
C ILE A 218 1.04 -8.03 6.85
N LEU A 219 0.11 -7.12 7.07
CA LEU A 219 0.30 -5.94 7.90
C LEU A 219 -0.42 -6.16 9.22
N LEU A 220 0.35 -6.35 10.27
CA LEU A 220 -0.16 -6.47 11.64
C LEU A 220 -0.15 -5.10 12.27
N GLU A 221 -1.31 -4.49 12.42
CA GLU A 221 -1.48 -3.19 13.07
C GLU A 221 -2.20 -3.35 14.42
N LEU A 222 -2.18 -2.32 15.25
CA LEU A 222 -2.86 -2.35 16.55
C LEU A 222 -4.37 -2.38 16.34
N GLY A 223 -5.03 -3.41 16.89
CA GLY A 223 -6.48 -3.60 16.82
C GLY A 223 -7.04 -4.01 15.47
N HIS A 224 -6.22 -3.99 14.42
CA HIS A 224 -6.67 -4.26 13.07
C HIS A 224 -5.50 -4.73 12.21
N SER A 225 -5.70 -5.74 11.42
CA SER A 225 -4.68 -6.31 10.56
C SER A 225 -5.24 -6.57 9.17
N CYS A 226 -4.36 -6.71 8.20
CA CYS A 226 -4.76 -7.07 6.85
C CYS A 226 -3.74 -7.95 6.16
N VAL A 227 -4.20 -8.71 5.17
CA VAL A 227 -3.37 -9.43 4.21
C VAL A 227 -3.67 -8.95 2.80
N HIS A 228 -2.62 -8.67 2.05
CA HIS A 228 -2.68 -8.45 0.62
C HIS A 228 -2.04 -9.63 -0.09
N LEU A 229 -2.79 -10.27 -0.99
CA LEU A 229 -2.32 -11.39 -1.80
C LEU A 229 -1.89 -10.90 -3.18
N PHE A 230 -0.69 -11.31 -3.58
CA PHE A 230 -0.11 -11.00 -4.88
C PHE A 230 0.19 -12.29 -5.64
N HIS A 231 -0.11 -12.30 -6.92
CA HIS A 231 0.29 -13.38 -7.83
C HIS A 231 1.09 -12.79 -9.00
N ASN A 232 2.29 -13.29 -9.20
CA ASN A 232 3.23 -12.76 -10.20
C ASN A 232 3.49 -11.24 -10.05
N GLY A 233 3.49 -10.74 -8.82
CA GLY A 233 3.72 -9.33 -8.49
C GLY A 233 2.52 -8.41 -8.69
N ASN A 234 1.36 -8.91 -9.12
CA ASN A 234 0.14 -8.13 -9.25
C ASN A 234 -0.77 -8.39 -8.04
N HIS A 235 -1.34 -7.32 -7.49
CA HIS A 235 -2.31 -7.42 -6.40
C HIS A 235 -3.57 -8.16 -6.88
N LYS A 236 -4.06 -9.10 -6.08
CA LYS A 236 -5.22 -9.93 -6.41
C LYS A 236 -6.37 -9.74 -5.44
N LEU A 237 -6.07 -9.69 -4.15
CA LEU A 237 -7.06 -9.63 -3.10
C LEU A 237 -6.47 -9.00 -1.85
N HIS A 238 -7.28 -8.25 -1.11
CA HIS A 238 -6.98 -7.90 0.26
C HIS A 238 -8.11 -8.38 1.18
N ARG A 239 -7.74 -8.66 2.42
CA ARG A 239 -8.67 -9.01 3.49
C ARG A 239 -8.24 -8.34 4.77
N GLU A 240 -9.18 -7.72 5.44
CA GLU A 240 -8.98 -7.05 6.73
C GLU A 240 -9.70 -7.82 7.84
N TRP A 241 -9.17 -7.76 9.04
CA TRP A 241 -9.82 -8.29 10.25
C TRP A 241 -9.44 -7.44 11.47
N SER A 242 -10.39 -7.31 12.38
CA SER A 242 -10.16 -6.66 13.66
C SER A 242 -9.85 -7.71 14.73
N HIS A 243 -9.05 -7.34 15.71
CA HIS A 243 -8.75 -8.15 16.88
C HIS A 243 -8.65 -7.29 18.12
N GLU A 244 -8.93 -7.87 19.29
CA GLU A 244 -8.92 -7.14 20.55
C GLU A 244 -7.50 -6.87 21.08
N GLN A 245 -6.53 -7.66 20.63
CA GLN A 245 -5.15 -7.55 21.07
C GLN A 245 -4.47 -6.38 20.37
N THR A 246 -3.94 -5.48 21.18
CA THR A 246 -3.38 -4.24 20.67
C THR A 246 -1.87 -4.32 20.45
N ASN A 247 -1.13 -4.94 21.34
CA ASN A 247 0.29 -5.25 21.24
C ASN A 247 0.72 -6.15 22.38
N PHE A 248 1.95 -6.67 22.34
CA PHE A 248 2.49 -7.53 23.38
C PHE A 248 2.52 -6.87 24.76
N ASP A 249 2.87 -5.58 24.86
CA ASP A 249 2.86 -4.86 26.15
C ASP A 249 1.45 -4.76 26.74
N SER A 250 0.43 -4.53 25.89
CA SER A 250 -0.97 -4.50 26.33
C SER A 250 -1.44 -5.90 26.72
N TYR A 251 -1.04 -6.93 25.99
CA TYR A 251 -1.31 -8.32 26.32
C TYR A 251 -0.73 -8.68 27.70
N LEU A 252 0.54 -8.35 27.94
CA LEU A 252 1.19 -8.58 29.23
C LEU A 252 0.45 -7.90 30.38
N LYS A 253 0.08 -6.62 30.22
CA LYS A 253 -0.67 -5.88 31.23
C LYS A 253 -2.03 -6.48 31.52
N SER A 254 -2.67 -7.12 30.53
CA SER A 254 -3.96 -7.78 30.69
C SER A 254 -3.87 -9.12 31.42
N GLN A 255 -2.74 -9.83 31.29
CA GLN A 255 -2.56 -11.19 31.81
C GLN A 255 -1.76 -11.24 33.13
N PHE A 256 -0.88 -10.28 33.37
CA PHE A 256 0.08 -10.33 34.48
C PHE A 256 0.13 -9.02 35.27
N SER A 257 0.26 -9.11 36.57
CA SER A 257 0.62 -7.99 37.46
C SER A 257 2.14 -7.78 37.37
N ASP A 258 2.59 -6.55 37.59
CA ASP A 258 3.97 -6.05 37.37
C ASP A 258 5.15 -6.86 38.02
N GLU A 259 4.88 -7.96 38.73
CA GLU A 259 5.87 -8.67 39.55
C GLU A 259 6.51 -9.92 38.93
N ILE A 260 6.17 -10.32 37.68
CA ILE A 260 6.61 -11.65 37.17
C ILE A 260 7.48 -11.52 35.92
N ILE A 261 8.76 -11.19 36.11
CA ILE A 261 9.75 -11.07 35.03
C ILE A 261 10.07 -12.42 34.34
N ASP A 262 10.03 -13.54 35.07
CA ASP A 262 10.38 -14.87 34.50
C ASP A 262 9.28 -15.51 33.64
N ALA A 263 8.02 -15.06 33.77
CA ALA A 263 6.92 -15.53 32.94
C ALA A 263 6.84 -14.82 31.57
N ILE A 264 7.61 -13.76 31.34
CA ILE A 264 7.55 -12.93 30.13
C ILE A 264 7.89 -13.74 28.88
N GLY A 265 8.87 -14.65 28.96
CA GLY A 265 9.29 -15.45 27.80
C GLY A 265 8.21 -16.42 27.32
N SER A 266 7.56 -17.15 28.22
CA SER A 266 6.49 -18.08 27.86
C SER A 266 5.23 -17.33 27.39
N ALA A 267 4.83 -16.26 28.10
CA ALA A 267 3.68 -15.43 27.74
C ALA A 267 3.87 -14.78 26.35
N ARG A 268 5.10 -14.37 26.01
CA ARG A 268 5.41 -13.82 24.70
C ARG A 268 5.25 -14.88 23.60
N LEU A 269 5.73 -16.08 23.82
CA LEU A 269 5.61 -17.17 22.85
C LEU A 269 4.14 -17.58 22.65
N ASP A 270 3.36 -17.64 23.72
CA ASP A 270 1.93 -17.94 23.64
C ASP A 270 1.18 -16.85 22.87
N TYR A 271 1.49 -15.57 23.11
CA TYR A 271 0.96 -14.46 22.33
C TYR A 271 1.32 -14.58 20.83
N TYR A 272 2.57 -14.89 20.48
CA TYR A 272 2.97 -15.07 19.08
C TYR A 272 2.30 -16.25 18.41
N ARG A 273 2.07 -17.35 19.13
CA ARG A 273 1.30 -18.49 18.61
C ARG A 273 -0.15 -18.13 18.33
N GLU A 274 -0.77 -17.37 19.21
CA GLU A 274 -2.14 -16.90 19.02
C GLU A 274 -2.23 -15.99 17.81
N VAL A 275 -1.38 -14.96 17.71
CA VAL A 275 -1.31 -14.05 16.56
C VAL A 275 -1.03 -14.82 15.26
N ALA A 276 -0.09 -15.77 15.26
CA ALA A 276 0.24 -16.57 14.10
C ALA A 276 -0.91 -17.48 13.66
N SER A 277 -1.59 -18.11 14.61
CA SER A 277 -2.73 -19.00 14.34
C SER A 277 -3.91 -18.23 13.73
N GLU A 278 -4.28 -17.09 14.33
CA GLU A 278 -5.37 -16.24 13.81
C GLU A 278 -5.01 -15.70 12.42
N THR A 279 -3.81 -15.16 12.26
CA THR A 279 -3.34 -14.66 10.96
C THR A 279 -3.34 -15.75 9.89
N ALA A 280 -2.84 -16.94 10.20
CA ALA A 280 -2.85 -18.06 9.26
C ALA A 280 -4.27 -18.46 8.85
N ASN A 281 -5.23 -18.40 9.76
CA ASN A 281 -6.63 -18.63 9.45
C ASN A 281 -7.18 -17.60 8.48
N GLN A 282 -6.92 -16.31 8.71
CA GLN A 282 -7.34 -15.21 7.84
C GLN A 282 -6.67 -15.30 6.45
N VAL A 283 -5.40 -15.67 6.39
CA VAL A 283 -4.68 -15.90 5.12
C VAL A 283 -5.30 -17.06 4.35
N ARG A 284 -5.64 -18.19 5.01
CA ARG A 284 -6.31 -19.32 4.35
C ARG A 284 -7.68 -18.93 3.79
N ILE A 285 -8.46 -18.13 4.53
CA ILE A 285 -9.74 -17.60 4.04
C ILE A 285 -9.50 -16.72 2.81
N ALA A 286 -8.51 -15.83 2.84
CA ALA A 286 -8.16 -14.99 1.70
C ALA A 286 -7.75 -15.82 0.48
N LEU A 287 -6.90 -16.83 0.67
CA LEU A 287 -6.47 -17.76 -0.39
C LEU A 287 -7.65 -18.51 -1.02
N SER A 288 -8.63 -18.92 -0.22
CA SER A 288 -9.83 -19.60 -0.74
C SER A 288 -10.74 -18.72 -1.58
N GLN A 289 -10.59 -17.40 -1.50
CA GLN A 289 -11.34 -16.42 -2.27
C GLN A 289 -10.67 -16.07 -3.61
N LEU A 290 -9.43 -16.50 -3.82
CA LEU A 290 -8.76 -16.30 -5.11
C LEU A 290 -9.42 -17.13 -6.21
N PRO A 291 -9.64 -16.53 -7.41
CA PRO A 291 -10.16 -17.27 -8.55
C PRO A 291 -9.19 -18.39 -8.96
N SER A 292 -9.60 -19.64 -8.89
CA SER A 292 -8.76 -20.79 -9.22
C SER A 292 -8.36 -20.88 -10.70
N ASP A 293 -9.05 -20.15 -11.57
CA ASP A 293 -8.77 -20.05 -13.01
C ASP A 293 -7.79 -18.92 -13.36
N GLU A 294 -7.51 -17.99 -12.42
CA GLU A 294 -6.58 -16.88 -12.62
C GLU A 294 -5.29 -17.01 -11.79
N VAL A 295 -5.31 -17.83 -10.75
CA VAL A 295 -4.20 -17.96 -9.79
C VAL A 295 -3.83 -19.42 -9.64
N GLU A 296 -2.66 -19.78 -10.19
CA GLU A 296 -2.05 -21.09 -9.98
C GLU A 296 -0.98 -20.99 -8.90
N GLY A 297 -0.96 -21.94 -8.00
CA GLY A 297 0.11 -22.15 -7.03
C GLY A 297 -0.30 -21.95 -5.58
N GLU A 298 0.56 -22.45 -4.72
CA GLU A 298 0.45 -22.35 -3.27
C GLU A 298 1.07 -21.05 -2.75
N LEU A 299 0.79 -20.71 -1.50
CA LEU A 299 1.47 -19.63 -0.80
C LEU A 299 2.97 -19.93 -0.73
N SER A 300 3.78 -19.15 -1.43
CA SER A 300 5.22 -19.39 -1.55
C SER A 300 6.05 -18.58 -0.57
N LEU A 301 5.54 -17.41 -0.20
CA LEU A 301 6.23 -16.45 0.66
C LEU A 301 5.22 -15.59 1.40
N ALA A 302 5.45 -15.33 2.69
CA ALA A 302 4.76 -14.30 3.44
C ALA A 302 5.77 -13.23 3.91
N LEU A 303 5.37 -11.96 3.76
CA LEU A 303 6.12 -10.81 4.23
C LEU A 303 5.34 -10.17 5.38
N LEU A 304 6.00 -9.94 6.50
CA LEU A 304 5.40 -9.29 7.68
C LEU A 304 5.76 -7.82 7.74
N GLY A 305 4.76 -6.98 7.91
CA GLY A 305 4.87 -5.54 8.15
C GLY A 305 3.88 -5.07 9.21
N GLY A 306 3.82 -3.75 9.44
CA GLY A 306 2.95 -3.16 10.43
C GLY A 306 3.54 -3.10 11.84
N ASN A 307 2.89 -2.37 12.75
CA ASN A 307 3.41 -2.10 14.09
C ASN A 307 2.95 -3.10 15.18
N GLY A 308 1.88 -3.86 14.93
CA GLY A 308 1.36 -4.84 15.89
C GLY A 308 2.28 -6.05 16.09
N ALA A 309 3.15 -6.33 15.10
CA ALA A 309 4.15 -7.39 15.16
C ALA A 309 5.48 -6.95 15.78
N LEU A 310 5.62 -5.65 16.12
CA LEU A 310 6.88 -5.09 16.59
C LEU A 310 6.87 -5.00 18.12
N ALA A 311 7.60 -5.89 18.76
CA ALA A 311 8.03 -5.64 20.12
C ALA A 311 9.22 -4.68 20.07
N ARG A 312 9.07 -3.49 20.66
CA ARG A 312 10.10 -2.44 20.72
C ARG A 312 10.69 -2.02 19.35
N GLY A 313 9.86 -2.07 18.28
CA GLY A 313 10.29 -1.66 16.94
C GLY A 313 11.01 -2.73 16.11
N LEU A 314 10.96 -4.01 16.50
CA LEU A 314 11.54 -5.12 15.75
C LEU A 314 10.49 -6.22 15.54
N ILE A 315 10.41 -6.75 14.33
CA ILE A 315 9.71 -8.04 14.12
C ILE A 315 10.63 -9.09 14.72
N GLU A 316 10.16 -9.72 15.80
CA GLU A 316 10.96 -10.72 16.51
C GLU A 316 11.07 -12.01 15.72
N THR A 317 12.24 -12.66 15.82
CA THR A 317 12.52 -13.94 15.17
C THR A 317 11.49 -15.00 15.55
N ASP A 318 11.09 -15.05 16.82
CA ASP A 318 10.11 -16.00 17.34
C ASP A 318 8.74 -15.86 16.63
N LEU A 319 8.29 -14.62 16.37
CA LEU A 319 7.04 -14.39 15.63
C LEU A 319 7.15 -14.87 14.17
N ILE A 320 8.30 -14.63 13.53
CA ILE A 320 8.55 -15.12 12.16
C ILE A 320 8.51 -16.66 12.13
N GLU A 321 9.10 -17.34 13.10
CA GLU A 321 9.10 -18.79 13.19
C GLU A 321 7.69 -19.36 13.44
N GLU A 322 6.94 -18.79 14.38
CA GLU A 322 5.55 -19.22 14.63
C GLU A 322 4.63 -18.96 13.41
N MET A 323 4.84 -17.84 12.70
CA MET A 323 4.14 -17.58 11.44
C MET A 323 4.52 -18.57 10.35
N ALA A 324 5.80 -18.90 10.18
CA ALA A 324 6.26 -19.87 9.18
C ALA A 324 5.67 -21.25 9.44
N ASN A 325 5.63 -21.69 10.71
CA ASN A 325 5.01 -22.94 11.13
C ASN A 325 3.50 -22.96 10.87
N SER A 326 2.81 -21.84 11.12
CA SER A 326 1.37 -21.75 10.96
C SER A 326 0.93 -21.62 9.49
N LEU A 327 1.71 -20.92 8.66
CA LEU A 327 1.43 -20.68 7.24
C LEU A 327 1.98 -21.79 6.33
N LEU A 328 2.92 -22.60 6.81
CA LEU A 328 3.63 -23.64 6.06
C LEU A 328 4.39 -23.09 4.83
N CYS A 329 4.92 -21.88 4.95
CA CYS A 329 5.72 -21.23 3.91
C CYS A 329 6.87 -20.42 4.52
N GLU A 330 7.78 -19.93 3.68
CA GLU A 330 8.82 -19.01 4.11
C GLU A 330 8.20 -17.68 4.56
N VAL A 331 8.62 -17.18 5.74
CA VAL A 331 8.16 -15.89 6.28
C VAL A 331 9.37 -14.98 6.50
N LYS A 332 9.25 -13.72 6.09
CA LYS A 332 10.30 -12.70 6.22
C LYS A 332 9.73 -11.36 6.63
N SER A 333 10.56 -10.54 7.26
CA SER A 333 10.26 -9.13 7.48
C SER A 333 10.22 -8.36 6.15
N ALA A 334 9.17 -7.56 5.97
CA ALA A 334 9.01 -6.71 4.79
C ALA A 334 10.05 -5.57 4.81
N ASN A 335 10.71 -5.32 3.68
CA ASN A 335 11.64 -4.21 3.54
C ASN A 335 11.67 -3.71 2.09
N PRO A 336 11.07 -2.53 1.79
CA PRO A 336 11.03 -1.98 0.44
C PRO A 336 12.33 -1.30 0.01
N PHE A 337 13.27 -1.05 0.94
CA PHE A 337 14.44 -0.21 0.69
C PHE A 337 15.68 -0.97 0.22
N ARG A 338 15.67 -2.30 0.26
CA ARG A 338 16.86 -3.14 0.01
C ARG A 338 17.56 -2.91 -1.34
N ARG A 339 16.84 -2.40 -2.34
CA ARG A 339 17.38 -2.07 -3.67
C ARG A 339 17.62 -0.57 -3.87
N MET A 340 17.42 0.22 -2.86
CA MET A 340 17.56 1.68 -2.93
C MET A 340 18.92 2.11 -2.39
N THR A 341 19.44 3.19 -2.94
CA THR A 341 20.62 3.86 -2.35
C THR A 341 20.17 4.78 -1.23
N LEU A 342 21.04 5.04 -0.27
CA LEU A 342 20.74 5.92 0.85
C LEU A 342 21.30 7.33 0.62
N GLY A 343 20.55 8.33 1.06
CA GLY A 343 20.95 9.72 1.13
C GLY A 343 21.97 9.98 2.23
N GLU A 344 22.65 11.12 2.16
CA GLU A 344 23.53 11.57 3.23
C GLU A 344 22.71 11.84 4.49
N GLY A 345 23.11 11.25 5.62
CA GLY A 345 22.42 11.41 6.91
C GLY A 345 21.24 10.47 7.15
N VAL A 346 20.92 9.56 6.22
CA VAL A 346 19.96 8.50 6.49
C VAL A 346 20.60 7.42 7.36
N ASP A 347 20.04 7.21 8.54
CA ASP A 347 20.47 6.14 9.44
C ASP A 347 19.98 4.79 8.89
N SER A 348 20.92 3.98 8.40
CA SER A 348 20.62 2.68 7.80
C SER A 348 20.09 1.67 8.82
N ILE A 349 20.55 1.73 10.08
CA ILE A 349 20.11 0.81 11.13
C ILE A 349 18.66 1.12 11.52
N ALA A 350 18.35 2.41 11.71
CA ALA A 350 16.99 2.83 11.99
C ALA A 350 16.05 2.54 10.80
N LEU A 351 16.52 2.75 9.56
CA LEU A 351 15.74 2.44 8.37
C LEU A 351 15.43 0.93 8.26
N ASP A 352 16.42 0.07 8.48
CA ASP A 352 16.19 -1.39 8.42
C ASP A 352 15.23 -1.86 9.53
N ARG A 353 15.34 -1.29 10.73
CA ARG A 353 14.42 -1.55 11.83
C ARG A 353 12.99 -1.15 11.49
N ASP A 354 12.81 0.06 10.94
CA ASP A 354 11.49 0.66 10.70
C ASP A 354 10.92 0.30 9.31
N ALA A 355 11.70 -0.36 8.45
CA ALA A 355 11.30 -0.73 7.09
C ALA A 355 9.94 -1.46 7.00
N PRO A 356 9.60 -2.40 7.89
CA PRO A 356 8.30 -3.09 7.87
C PRO A 356 7.09 -2.17 8.05
N LEU A 357 7.29 -1.02 8.72
CA LEU A 357 6.25 0.00 8.93
C LEU A 357 6.05 0.88 7.70
N LEU A 358 7.05 0.98 6.84
CA LEU A 358 7.15 2.01 5.81
C LEU A 358 6.76 1.53 4.41
N MET A 359 6.16 0.34 4.30
CA MET A 359 5.80 -0.27 3.00
C MET A 359 4.88 0.62 2.16
N VAL A 360 3.77 1.08 2.73
CA VAL A 360 2.81 1.95 2.03
C VAL A 360 3.44 3.30 1.74
N ALA A 361 4.03 3.97 2.74
CA ALA A 361 4.66 5.29 2.56
C ALA A 361 5.78 5.25 1.51
N CYS A 362 6.57 4.18 1.46
CA CYS A 362 7.59 3.99 0.43
C CYS A 362 6.96 3.84 -0.96
N GLY A 363 5.96 3.00 -1.11
CA GLY A 363 5.26 2.80 -2.38
C GLY A 363 4.56 4.05 -2.90
N LEU A 364 4.07 4.90 -2.01
CA LEU A 364 3.52 6.22 -2.37
C LEU A 364 4.61 7.16 -2.88
N ALA A 365 5.77 7.22 -2.21
CA ALA A 365 6.90 8.03 -2.63
C ALA A 365 7.53 7.55 -3.96
N MET A 366 7.27 6.32 -4.38
CA MET A 366 7.69 5.77 -5.68
C MET A 366 6.77 6.14 -6.82
N ARG A 367 5.59 6.71 -6.56
CA ARG A 367 4.66 7.12 -7.60
C ARG A 367 5.32 8.16 -8.50
N GLU A 368 5.32 7.92 -9.79
CA GLU A 368 5.78 8.91 -10.76
C GLU A 368 4.74 10.04 -10.83
N ALA A 369 5.22 11.28 -10.84
CA ALA A 369 4.35 12.43 -10.99
C ALA A 369 3.54 12.31 -12.27
N SER A 370 2.25 12.57 -12.19
CA SER A 370 1.41 12.72 -13.39
C SER A 370 2.00 13.86 -14.24
N ALA A 371 2.31 13.57 -15.52
CA ALA A 371 2.92 14.49 -16.44
C ALA A 371 1.96 15.64 -16.83
#